data_2419e25a70e49761b9c2bc66a65d234f
#
_entry.id   2419e25a70e49761b9c2bc66a65d234f
#
_cell.length_a   1.000
_cell.length_b   1.000
_cell.length_c   1.000
_cell.angle_alpha   90.00
_cell.angle_beta   90.00
_cell.angle_gamma   90.00
#
_symmetry.space_group_name_H-M   'P 1'
#
loop_
_entity.id
_entity.type
_entity.pdbx_description
1 polymer ?
#
loop_
_entity_poly.entity_id
_entity_poly.type
_entity_poly.pdbx_seq_one_letter_code
_entity_poly.pdbx_strand_id
1 'polypeptide(L)' 'MIEHKHFLKTQCNGTVLSYEFPCDYNENGSPCYPIPTEGNMMKYAKYKALADKEPNVVFGGRLAEYKYYSMNDIIEQFV' A
#
# COMPACT_ATOMS: atom_id res chain seq x y z
N MET A 1 11.85 -2.56 15.98
CA MET A 1 12.32 -1.17 16.11
C MET A 1 13.10 -0.77 14.85
N ILE A 2 12.80 0.41 14.32
CA ILE A 2 13.48 0.95 13.13
C ILE A 2 14.08 2.30 13.50
N GLU A 3 15.37 2.46 13.25
CA GLU A 3 16.03 3.76 13.33
C GLU A 3 16.25 4.30 11.91
N HIS A 4 15.45 5.29 11.55
CA HIS A 4 15.30 5.71 10.15
C HIS A 4 16.55 6.34 9.52
N LYS A 5 17.38 6.99 10.31
CA LYS A 5 18.59 7.64 9.77
C LYS A 5 19.58 6.69 9.09
N HIS A 6 19.53 5.40 9.43
CA HIS A 6 20.43 4.41 8.83
C HIS A 6 20.11 4.08 7.37
N PHE A 7 18.90 4.31 6.90
CA PHE A 7 18.54 4.06 5.51
C PHE A 7 19.28 4.98 4.54
N LEU A 8 19.46 6.25 4.93
CA LEU A 8 20.15 7.24 4.11
C LEU A 8 21.56 7.52 4.58
N LYS A 9 22.04 6.81 5.58
CA LYS A 9 23.35 7.03 6.23
C LYS A 9 23.55 8.50 6.64
N THR A 10 22.46 9.15 7.04
CA THR A 10 22.48 10.55 7.46
C THR A 10 23.18 10.69 8.80
N GLN A 11 24.11 11.63 8.87
CA GLN A 11 24.76 11.99 10.14
C GLN A 11 24.04 13.17 10.75
N CYS A 12 23.45 12.94 11.92
CA CYS A 12 22.75 13.97 12.68
C CYS A 12 22.80 13.66 14.17
N ASN A 13 22.63 14.69 15.00
CA ASN A 13 22.66 14.54 16.47
C ASN A 13 21.41 13.92 17.04
N GLY A 14 20.30 14.00 16.32
CA GLY A 14 19.03 13.40 16.72
C GLY A 14 18.75 12.11 15.97
N THR A 15 17.70 11.42 16.41
CA THR A 15 17.21 10.21 15.73
C THR A 15 15.70 10.10 15.85
N VAL A 16 15.11 9.35 14.92
CA VAL A 16 13.70 8.97 14.95
C VAL A 16 13.63 7.45 15.00
N LEU A 17 12.93 6.96 16.00
CA LEU A 17 12.70 5.53 16.18
C LEU A 17 11.24 5.20 15.93
N SER A 18 10.99 4.13 15.19
CA SER A 18 9.65 3.57 15.02
C SER A 18 9.58 2.21 15.68
N TYR A 19 8.51 2.00 16.43
CA TYR A 19 8.17 0.70 17.01
C TYR A 19 6.88 0.23 16.36
N GLU A 20 6.94 -0.91 15.71
CA GLU A 20 5.77 -1.49 15.04
C GLU A 20 5.24 -2.66 15.85
N PHE A 21 3.95 -2.62 16.16
CA PHE A 21 3.24 -3.66 16.90
C PHE A 21 2.14 -4.21 16.01
N PRO A 22 2.19 -5.49 15.61
CA PRO A 22 1.09 -6.08 14.85
C PRO A 22 -0.18 -6.12 15.70
N CYS A 23 -1.28 -5.72 15.11
CA CYS A 23 -2.59 -5.70 15.77
C CYS A 23 -3.69 -5.83 14.72
N ASP A 24 -4.88 -6.18 15.18
CA ASP A 24 -6.04 -6.19 14.31
C ASP A 24 -6.47 -4.78 13.94
N TYR A 25 -7.03 -4.64 12.73
CA TYR A 25 -7.57 -3.37 12.29
C TYR A 25 -8.77 -2.96 13.13
N ASN A 26 -8.80 -1.69 13.53
CA ASN A 26 -9.95 -1.06 14.18
C ASN A 26 -10.17 0.34 13.59
N GLU A 27 -11.26 1.00 13.98
CA GLU A 27 -11.61 2.32 13.44
C GLU A 27 -10.56 3.40 13.63
N ASN A 28 -9.69 3.24 14.61
CA ASN A 28 -8.63 4.21 14.92
C ASN A 28 -7.30 3.88 14.25
N GLY A 29 -7.20 2.74 13.58
CA GLY A 29 -5.99 2.30 12.89
C GLY A 29 -6.11 2.43 11.38
N SER A 30 -4.98 2.36 10.70
CA SER A 30 -4.93 2.31 9.23
C SER A 30 -4.66 0.89 8.77
N PRO A 31 -5.40 0.37 7.78
CA PRO A 31 -5.07 -0.92 7.19
C PRO A 31 -3.74 -0.83 6.44
N CYS A 32 -2.92 -1.90 6.54
CA CYS A 32 -1.58 -1.89 5.95
C CYS A 32 -1.55 -2.40 4.52
N TYR A 33 -2.39 -3.38 4.21
CA TYR A 33 -2.37 -4.03 2.89
C TYR A 33 -3.71 -4.71 2.59
N PRO A 34 -4.00 -4.97 1.30
CA PRO A 34 -5.21 -5.67 0.90
C PRO A 34 -5.17 -7.15 1.33
N ILE A 35 -6.32 -7.67 1.71
CA ILE A 35 -6.49 -9.07 2.08
C ILE A 35 -7.36 -9.73 1.00
N PRO A 36 -6.80 -10.55 0.10
CA PRO A 36 -7.51 -11.09 -1.06
C PRO A 36 -8.39 -12.29 -0.70
N THR A 37 -9.38 -12.08 0.15
CA THR A 37 -10.42 -13.08 0.38
C THR A 37 -11.39 -13.11 -0.80
N GLU A 38 -12.14 -14.19 -0.94
CA GLU A 38 -13.13 -14.31 -2.01
C GLU A 38 -14.14 -13.16 -1.99
N GLY A 39 -14.69 -12.82 -0.83
CA GLY A 39 -15.64 -11.72 -0.67
C GLY A 39 -15.04 -10.36 -1.03
N ASN A 40 -13.80 -10.13 -0.62
CA ASN A 40 -13.09 -8.88 -0.94
C ASN A 40 -12.77 -8.78 -2.44
N MET A 41 -12.40 -9.88 -3.07
CA MET A 41 -12.13 -9.89 -4.51
C MET A 41 -13.40 -9.66 -5.33
N MET A 42 -14.55 -10.14 -4.84
CA MET A 42 -15.84 -9.83 -5.48
C MET A 42 -16.19 -8.35 -5.41
N LYS A 43 -15.94 -7.71 -4.27
CA LYS A 43 -16.10 -6.25 -4.14
C LYS A 43 -15.15 -5.50 -5.06
N TYR A 44 -13.90 -5.92 -5.09
CA TYR A 44 -12.89 -5.32 -5.97
C TYR A 44 -13.31 -5.39 -7.44
N ALA A 45 -13.83 -6.53 -7.90
CA ALA A 45 -14.28 -6.69 -9.27
C ALA A 45 -15.35 -5.67 -9.68
N LYS A 46 -16.24 -5.30 -8.75
CA LYS A 46 -17.25 -4.27 -8.99
C LYS A 46 -16.63 -2.88 -9.19
N TYR A 47 -15.65 -2.52 -8.34
CA TYR A 47 -14.93 -1.26 -8.48
C TYR A 47 -14.10 -1.22 -9.76
N LYS A 48 -13.45 -2.33 -10.10
CA LYS A 48 -12.68 -2.42 -11.34
C LYS A 48 -13.55 -2.23 -12.57
N ALA A 49 -14.74 -2.80 -12.59
CA ALA A 49 -15.68 -2.61 -13.69
C ALA A 49 -16.08 -1.13 -13.86
N LEU A 50 -16.23 -0.39 -12.76
CA LEU A 50 -16.47 1.05 -12.81
C LEU A 50 -15.25 1.82 -13.29
N ALA A 51 -14.06 1.44 -12.81
CA ALA A 51 -12.80 2.08 -13.20
C ALA A 51 -12.51 1.92 -14.70
N ASP A 52 -12.80 0.76 -15.27
CA ASP A 52 -12.58 0.48 -16.69
C ASP A 52 -13.46 1.32 -17.62
N LYS A 53 -14.51 1.95 -17.09
CA LYS A 53 -15.36 2.88 -17.83
C LYS A 53 -14.80 4.30 -17.91
N GLU A 54 -13.75 4.60 -17.19
CA GLU A 54 -13.13 5.93 -17.14
C GLU A 54 -11.95 6.01 -18.12
N PRO A 55 -12.14 6.59 -19.33
CA PRO A 55 -11.14 6.51 -20.39
C PRO A 55 -9.89 7.38 -20.15
N ASN A 56 -9.98 8.40 -19.32
CA ASN A 56 -8.90 9.35 -19.08
C ASN A 56 -8.26 9.20 -17.69
N VAL A 57 -8.51 8.08 -17.01
CA VAL A 57 -8.01 7.84 -15.67
C VAL A 57 -7.23 6.54 -15.64
N VAL A 58 -6.06 6.58 -15.03
CA VAL A 58 -5.23 5.40 -14.81
C VAL A 58 -5.19 5.12 -13.32
N PHE A 59 -5.53 3.89 -12.95
CA PHE A 59 -5.49 3.44 -11.57
C PHE A 59 -4.29 2.51 -11.39
N GLY A 60 -3.49 2.74 -10.36
CA GLY A 60 -2.33 1.91 -10.09
C GLY A 60 -2.01 1.83 -8.60
N GLY A 61 -1.19 0.86 -8.25
CA GLY A 61 -0.77 0.63 -6.88
C GLY A 61 -1.58 -0.45 -6.16
N ARG A 62 -1.12 -0.80 -4.98
CA ARG A 62 -1.68 -1.92 -4.20
C ARG A 62 -3.18 -1.82 -3.94
N LEU A 63 -3.65 -0.64 -3.63
CA LEU A 63 -5.07 -0.43 -3.33
C LEU A 63 -5.92 -0.47 -4.60
N ALA A 64 -5.45 0.16 -5.67
CA ALA A 64 -6.18 0.23 -6.93
C ALA A 64 -6.26 -1.12 -7.66
N GLU A 65 -5.25 -1.97 -7.51
CA GLU A 65 -5.22 -3.30 -8.11
C GLU A 65 -5.60 -4.41 -7.12
N TYR A 66 -5.74 -4.05 -5.87
CA TYR A 66 -6.08 -4.93 -4.76
C TYR A 66 -5.18 -6.16 -4.68
N LYS A 67 -3.87 -5.93 -4.73
CA LYS A 67 -2.87 -7.00 -4.53
C LYS A 67 -1.63 -6.46 -3.85
N TYR A 68 -0.88 -7.35 -3.21
CA TYR A 68 0.37 -7.01 -2.55
C TYR A 68 1.53 -7.17 -3.53
N TYR A 69 2.27 -6.09 -3.78
CA TYR A 69 3.48 -6.08 -4.60
C TYR A 69 4.34 -4.86 -4.29
N SER A 70 5.61 -4.89 -4.74
CA SER A 70 6.59 -3.87 -4.36
C SER A 70 6.41 -2.56 -5.15
N MET A 71 7.07 -1.51 -4.65
CA MET A 71 7.12 -0.23 -5.37
C MET A 71 7.77 -0.38 -6.75
N ASN A 72 8.79 -1.23 -6.88
CA ASN A 72 9.44 -1.49 -8.15
C ASN A 72 8.44 -2.06 -9.18
N ASP A 73 7.64 -3.02 -8.77
CA ASP A 73 6.61 -3.63 -9.61
C ASP A 73 5.59 -2.60 -10.08
N ILE A 74 5.20 -1.68 -9.19
CA ILE A 74 4.27 -0.60 -9.52
C ILE A 74 4.86 0.33 -10.59
N ILE A 75 6.11 0.73 -10.39
CA ILE A 75 6.80 1.65 -11.31
C ILE A 75 6.96 1.01 -12.69
N GLU A 76 7.34 -0.27 -12.76
CA GLU A 76 7.53 -0.98 -14.02
C GLU A 76 6.28 -1.03 -14.89
N GLN A 77 5.10 -1.01 -14.30
CA GLN A 77 3.84 -1.00 -15.06
C GLN A 77 3.61 0.29 -15.85
N PHE A 78 4.22 1.39 -15.45
CA PHE A 78 3.97 2.71 -16.02
C PHE A 78 5.18 3.30 -16.76
N VAL A 79 6.25 2.53 -16.90
CA VAL A 79 7.47 2.97 -17.56
C VAL A 79 7.61 2.37 -18.96
#